data_2d660878b6d8eb0e7c758b4074e11ead
#
_entry.id   2d660878b6d8eb0e7c758b4074e11ead
#
_cell.length_a   1.000
_cell.length_b   1.000
_cell.length_c   1.000
_cell.angle_alpha   90.00
_cell.angle_beta   90.00
_cell.angle_gamma   90.00
#
_symmetry.space_group_name_H-M   'P 1'
#
loop_
_entity.id
_entity.type
_entity.pdbx_description
1 polymer ?
#
loop_
_entity_poly.entity_id
_entity_poly.type
_entity_poly.pdbx_seq_one_letter_code
_entity_poly.pdbx_strand_id
1 'polypeptide(L)'
;RRSFDKDIKILSEKFGYLCLFDIDKFKTINDKFGHLFGDEVLIKIVNLIKDELPRSKGEIYRFGGDEFAIIYHDKDVSQLTRILHRIVHFSMGGLNCSCSIGVANTDESINNIERLKLLADERLYKSKQNGRAQITWC
;
A
#
# COMPACT_ATOMS: atom_id res chain seq x y z
N ARG A 1 3.98 17.54 5.72
CA ARG A 1 4.09 16.24 5.07
C ARG A 1 5.01 15.31 5.84
N ARG A 2 4.55 14.11 6.10
CA ARG A 2 5.34 13.14 6.83
C ARG A 2 6.37 12.48 5.93
N SER A 3 7.55 12.23 6.49
CA SER A 3 8.64 11.58 5.78
C SER A 3 8.58 10.07 6.01
N PHE A 4 8.51 9.31 4.94
CA PHE A 4 8.55 7.86 5.01
C PHE A 4 9.86 7.37 5.64
N ASP A 5 10.99 7.91 5.23
CA ASP A 5 12.30 7.47 5.72
C ASP A 5 12.45 7.68 7.22
N LYS A 6 11.87 8.76 7.73
CA LYS A 6 11.90 9.06 9.16
C LYS A 6 10.95 8.15 9.93
N ASP A 7 9.75 7.97 9.41
CA ASP A 7 8.72 7.21 10.12
C ASP A 7 8.99 5.70 10.11
N ILE A 8 9.59 5.17 9.05
CA ILE A 8 9.86 3.73 9.00
C ILE A 8 10.92 3.30 10.03
N LYS A 9 11.79 4.19 10.43
CA LYS A 9 12.79 3.90 11.47
C LYS A 9 12.16 3.56 12.81
N ILE A 10 10.95 4.04 13.06
CA ILE A 10 10.21 3.73 14.29
C ILE A 10 9.90 2.23 14.35
N LEU A 11 9.74 1.58 13.21
CA LEU A 11 9.47 0.14 13.16
C LEU A 11 10.66 -0.70 13.64
N SER A 12 11.86 -0.13 13.72
CA SER A 12 13.00 -0.85 14.29
C SER A 12 12.86 -1.03 15.81
N GLU A 13 11.99 -0.27 16.44
CA GLU A 13 11.79 -0.28 17.89
C GLU A 13 10.41 -0.82 18.30
N LYS A 14 9.48 -0.90 17.36
CA LYS A 14 8.10 -1.34 17.60
C LYS A 14 7.71 -2.37 16.58
N PHE A 15 6.79 -3.25 16.95
CA PHE A 15 6.19 -4.14 15.98
C PHE A 15 5.38 -3.32 14.96
N GLY A 16 5.45 -3.70 13.70
CA GLY A 16 4.64 -3.08 12.67
C GLY A 16 4.70 -3.80 11.34
N TYR A 17 3.85 -3.33 10.43
CA TYR A 17 3.75 -3.85 9.07
C TYR A 17 4.15 -2.76 8.10
N LEU A 18 4.82 -3.16 7.04
CA LEU A 18 5.05 -2.32 5.87
C LEU A 18 4.28 -2.92 4.70
N CYS A 19 3.40 -2.13 4.10
CA CYS A 19 2.69 -2.51 2.89
C CYS A 19 3.21 -1.63 1.75
N LEU A 20 3.61 -2.25 0.65
CA LEU A 20 3.94 -1.54 -0.58
C LEU A 20 2.90 -1.91 -1.62
N PHE A 21 2.41 -0.94 -2.37
CA PHE A 21 1.41 -1.24 -3.39
C PHE A 21 1.43 -0.26 -4.55
N ASP A 22 0.96 -0.75 -5.69
CA ASP A 22 0.78 0.03 -6.93
C ASP A 22 -0.65 -0.14 -7.40
N ILE A 23 -1.16 0.89 -8.08
CA ILE A 23 -2.45 0.77 -8.79
C ILE A 23 -2.18 0.05 -10.11
N ASP A 24 -2.86 -1.07 -10.32
CA ASP A 24 -2.66 -1.89 -11.51
C ASP A 24 -3.04 -1.11 -12.77
N LYS A 25 -2.16 -1.17 -13.77
CA LYS A 25 -2.38 -0.55 -15.10
C LYS A 25 -2.69 0.93 -15.03
N PHE A 26 -2.10 1.63 -14.09
CA PHE A 26 -2.34 3.06 -13.90
C PHE A 26 -1.98 3.88 -15.16
N LYS A 27 -0.88 3.52 -15.83
CA LYS A 27 -0.50 4.18 -17.07
C LYS A 27 -1.59 4.04 -18.14
N THR A 28 -2.18 2.84 -18.25
CA THR A 28 -3.29 2.59 -19.17
C THR A 28 -4.50 3.44 -18.82
N ILE A 29 -4.78 3.61 -17.53
CA ILE A 29 -5.88 4.46 -17.07
C ILE A 29 -5.65 5.90 -17.53
N ASN A 30 -4.44 6.43 -17.34
CA ASN A 30 -4.10 7.79 -17.78
C ASN A 30 -4.19 7.93 -19.29
N ASP A 31 -3.66 6.96 -20.03
CA ASP A 31 -3.65 7.00 -21.49
C ASP A 31 -5.07 6.94 -22.06
N LYS A 32 -5.95 6.20 -21.43
CA LYS A 32 -7.31 5.96 -21.92
C LYS A 32 -8.32 7.01 -21.48
N PHE A 33 -8.21 7.48 -20.24
CA PHE A 33 -9.20 8.36 -19.63
C PHE A 33 -8.66 9.75 -19.27
N GLY A 34 -7.36 9.97 -19.47
CA GLY A 34 -6.71 11.25 -19.20
C GLY A 34 -6.16 11.37 -17.79
N HIS A 35 -5.22 12.30 -17.62
CA HIS A 35 -4.53 12.51 -16.34
C HIS A 35 -5.46 13.02 -15.23
N LEU A 36 -6.49 13.79 -15.58
CA LEU A 36 -7.47 14.26 -14.57
C LEU A 36 -8.20 13.07 -13.95
N PHE A 37 -8.58 12.10 -14.77
CA PHE A 37 -9.23 10.90 -14.25
C PHE A 37 -8.26 10.08 -13.42
N GLY A 38 -7.01 9.95 -13.87
CA GLY A 38 -5.96 9.28 -13.08
C GLY A 38 -5.77 9.92 -11.71
N ASP A 39 -5.78 11.27 -11.66
CA ASP A 39 -5.69 11.99 -10.39
C ASP A 39 -6.87 11.68 -9.48
N GLU A 40 -8.07 11.54 -10.03
CA GLU A 40 -9.25 11.17 -9.26
C GLU A 40 -9.15 9.76 -8.71
N VAL A 41 -8.56 8.83 -9.47
CA VAL A 41 -8.29 7.46 -9.00
C VAL A 41 -7.33 7.49 -7.81
N LEU A 42 -6.27 8.30 -7.89
CA LEU A 42 -5.31 8.45 -6.80
C LEU A 42 -5.96 9.03 -5.55
N ILE A 43 -6.80 10.04 -5.70
CA ILE A 43 -7.53 10.65 -4.58
C ILE A 43 -8.48 9.63 -3.96
N LYS A 44 -9.17 8.85 -4.78
CA LYS A 44 -10.09 7.82 -4.31
C LYS A 44 -9.40 6.81 -3.41
N ILE A 45 -8.25 6.28 -3.85
CA ILE A 45 -7.53 5.27 -3.08
C ILE A 45 -6.99 5.83 -1.76
N VAL A 46 -6.48 7.05 -1.77
CA VAL A 46 -6.01 7.70 -0.55
C VAL A 46 -7.15 7.88 0.44
N ASN A 47 -8.31 8.29 -0.03
CA ASN A 47 -9.48 8.47 0.84
C ASN A 47 -9.99 7.14 1.40
N LEU A 48 -10.00 6.07 0.60
CA LEU A 48 -10.39 4.75 1.08
C LEU A 48 -9.49 4.30 2.24
N ILE A 49 -8.20 4.59 2.14
CA ILE A 49 -7.24 4.22 3.18
C ILE A 49 -7.42 5.12 4.41
N LYS A 50 -7.47 6.42 4.23
CA LYS A 50 -7.56 7.38 5.35
C LYS A 50 -8.86 7.24 6.13
N ASP A 51 -9.94 6.85 5.47
CA ASP A 51 -11.22 6.64 6.14
C ASP A 51 -11.17 5.51 7.18
N GLU A 52 -10.28 4.54 6.97
CA GLU A 52 -10.16 3.37 7.84
C GLU A 52 -8.91 3.40 8.74
N LEU A 53 -7.92 4.21 8.40
CA LEU A 53 -6.62 4.20 9.09
C LEU A 53 -6.47 5.38 10.05
N PRO A 54 -6.64 5.16 11.36
CA PRO A 54 -6.40 6.22 12.34
C PRO A 54 -4.90 6.57 12.37
N ARG A 55 -4.59 7.84 12.56
CA ARG A 55 -3.20 8.31 12.65
C ARG A 55 -2.43 7.65 13.79
N SER A 56 -3.13 7.25 14.84
CA SER A 56 -2.51 6.56 15.98
C SER A 56 -2.03 5.15 15.61
N LYS A 57 -2.53 4.59 14.51
CA LYS A 57 -2.18 3.23 14.08
C LYS A 57 -1.30 3.17 12.85
N GLY A 58 -1.27 4.22 12.06
CA GLY A 58 -0.44 4.21 10.87
C GLY A 58 -0.57 5.42 9.98
N GLU A 59 0.11 5.37 8.85
CA GLU A 59 0.15 6.46 7.89
C GLU A 59 0.34 5.92 6.48
N ILE A 60 -0.16 6.66 5.50
CA ILE A 60 0.02 6.37 4.08
C ILE A 60 1.06 7.33 3.50
N TYR A 61 1.87 6.83 2.58
CA TYR A 61 2.91 7.59 1.88
C TYR A 61 2.80 7.33 0.38
N ARG A 62 3.06 8.36 -0.40
CA ARG A 62 3.14 8.23 -1.86
C ARG A 62 4.56 8.53 -2.30
N PHE A 63 5.17 7.62 -3.06
CA PHE A 63 6.53 7.79 -3.58
C PHE A 63 6.54 8.52 -4.91
N GLY A 64 5.48 8.42 -5.66
CA GLY A 64 5.36 9.05 -6.97
C GLY A 64 4.50 8.18 -7.87
N GLY A 65 3.91 8.79 -8.91
CA GLY A 65 3.04 8.05 -9.80
C GLY A 65 1.96 7.31 -9.03
N ASP A 66 1.94 6.00 -9.18
CA ASP A 66 0.98 5.09 -8.55
C ASP A 66 1.60 4.23 -7.45
N GLU A 67 2.78 4.59 -6.95
CA GLU A 67 3.52 3.82 -5.93
C GLU A 67 3.29 4.39 -4.54
N PHE A 68 2.83 3.53 -3.62
CA PHE A 68 2.44 3.91 -2.27
C PHE A 68 2.99 2.95 -1.23
N ALA A 69 3.03 3.43 0.01
CA ALA A 69 3.33 2.60 1.17
C ALA A 69 2.36 2.92 2.30
N ILE A 70 2.10 1.91 3.13
CA ILE A 70 1.41 2.09 4.41
C ILE A 70 2.33 1.55 5.49
N ILE A 71 2.52 2.31 6.56
CA ILE A 71 3.15 1.84 7.78
C ILE A 71 2.04 1.66 8.82
N TYR A 72 1.96 0.47 9.40
CA TYR A 72 0.90 0.12 10.34
C TYR A 72 1.50 -0.42 11.64
N HIS A 73 1.12 0.16 12.78
CA HIS A 73 1.77 -0.05 14.08
C HIS A 73 0.98 -0.91 15.07
N ASP A 74 0.05 -1.72 14.63
CA ASP A 74 -0.75 -2.53 15.53
C ASP A 74 -0.56 -4.02 15.23
N LYS A 75 -0.43 -4.84 16.27
CA LYS A 75 -0.36 -6.30 16.10
C LYS A 75 -1.70 -6.87 15.66
N ASP A 76 -2.79 -6.23 16.04
CA ASP A 76 -4.11 -6.59 15.53
C ASP A 76 -4.21 -6.13 14.08
N VAL A 77 -4.12 -7.08 13.19
CA VAL A 77 -4.04 -6.85 11.74
C VAL A 77 -5.43 -6.69 11.10
N SER A 78 -6.51 -6.81 11.88
CA SER A 78 -7.86 -6.82 11.31
C SER A 78 -8.21 -5.53 10.56
N GLN A 79 -7.81 -4.39 11.09
CA GLN A 79 -8.07 -3.10 10.44
C GLN A 79 -7.23 -2.93 9.17
N LEU A 80 -5.96 -3.33 9.22
CA LEU A 80 -5.10 -3.32 8.03
C LEU A 80 -5.66 -4.24 6.95
N THR A 81 -6.08 -5.44 7.33
CA THR A 81 -6.67 -6.39 6.39
C THR A 81 -7.89 -5.79 5.70
N ARG A 82 -8.76 -5.13 6.44
CA ARG A 82 -9.94 -4.44 5.90
C ARG A 82 -9.55 -3.37 4.88
N ILE A 83 -8.55 -2.56 5.23
CA ILE A 83 -8.04 -1.51 4.33
C ILE A 83 -7.55 -2.13 3.02
N LEU A 84 -6.70 -3.15 3.12
CA LEU A 84 -6.11 -3.77 1.94
C LEU A 84 -7.16 -4.43 1.05
N HIS A 85 -8.17 -5.05 1.64
CA HIS A 85 -9.27 -5.64 0.87
C HIS A 85 -10.12 -4.59 0.14
N ARG A 86 -10.21 -3.37 0.70
CA ARG A 86 -10.95 -2.29 0.04
C ARG A 86 -10.20 -1.71 -1.16
N ILE A 87 -8.87 -1.74 -1.15
CA ILE A 87 -8.07 -1.17 -2.25
C ILE A 87 -7.66 -2.22 -3.28
N VAL A 88 -7.65 -3.51 -2.93
CA VAL A 88 -7.29 -4.55 -3.89
C VAL A 88 -8.27 -4.55 -5.06
N HIS A 89 -9.54 -4.24 -4.80
CA HIS A 89 -10.55 -4.00 -5.83
C HIS A 89 -11.39 -2.81 -5.42
N PHE A 90 -11.45 -1.81 -6.27
CA PHE A 90 -12.29 -0.64 -6.02
C PHE A 90 -12.79 -0.08 -7.35
N SER A 91 -13.75 0.84 -7.30
CA SER A 91 -14.27 1.44 -8.52
C SER A 91 -14.19 2.95 -8.46
N MET A 92 -14.02 3.57 -9.62
CA MET A 92 -14.01 5.00 -9.76
C MET A 92 -14.70 5.36 -11.08
N GLY A 93 -15.81 6.12 -10.99
CA GLY A 93 -16.53 6.56 -12.18
C GLY A 93 -16.96 5.43 -13.09
N GLY A 94 -17.36 4.29 -12.52
CA GLY A 94 -17.77 3.10 -13.27
C GLY A 94 -16.62 2.22 -13.75
N LEU A 95 -15.36 2.66 -13.57
CA LEU A 95 -14.20 1.85 -13.91
C LEU A 95 -13.82 0.97 -12.73
N ASN A 96 -13.61 -0.33 -12.99
CA ASN A 96 -13.09 -1.25 -12.00
C ASN A 96 -11.57 -1.11 -11.94
N CYS A 97 -11.06 -0.80 -10.76
CA CYS A 97 -9.64 -0.62 -10.49
C CYS A 97 -9.14 -1.69 -9.50
N SER A 98 -7.85 -1.91 -9.48
CA SER A 98 -7.25 -2.86 -8.56
C SER A 98 -5.85 -2.42 -8.16
N CYS A 99 -5.34 -3.04 -7.10
CA CYS A 99 -3.97 -2.85 -6.64
C CYS A 99 -3.27 -4.19 -6.47
N SER A 100 -1.97 -4.18 -6.72
CA SER A 100 -1.08 -5.27 -6.33
C SER A 100 -0.36 -4.83 -5.07
N ILE A 101 -0.32 -5.68 -4.06
CA ILE A 101 0.12 -5.33 -2.71
C ILE A 101 1.09 -6.37 -2.17
N GLY A 102 2.16 -5.91 -1.53
CA GLY A 102 3.07 -6.76 -0.78
C GLY A 102 3.13 -6.29 0.67
N VAL A 103 3.07 -7.22 1.61
CA VAL A 103 3.05 -6.92 3.05
C VAL A 103 4.14 -7.71 3.76
N ALA A 104 4.88 -7.03 4.63
CA ALA A 104 5.87 -7.67 5.49
C ALA A 104 5.79 -7.06 6.89
N ASN A 105 6.20 -7.81 7.90
CA ASN A 105 6.23 -7.29 9.27
C ASN A 105 7.63 -7.36 9.87
N THR A 106 7.83 -6.63 10.97
CA THR A 106 9.13 -6.46 11.59
C THR A 106 9.69 -7.73 12.20
N ASP A 107 8.85 -8.67 12.61
CA ASP A 107 9.31 -9.97 13.14
C ASP A 107 10.00 -10.78 12.04
N GLU A 108 9.48 -10.73 10.82
CA GLU A 108 10.07 -11.44 9.68
C GLU A 108 11.43 -10.90 9.29
N SER A 109 11.66 -9.61 9.51
CA SER A 109 12.90 -8.94 9.15
C SER A 109 13.90 -8.86 10.30
N ILE A 110 13.54 -9.37 11.47
CA ILE A 110 14.35 -9.30 12.69
C ILE A 110 14.71 -7.83 12.99
N ASN A 111 13.69 -6.96 12.88
CA ASN A 111 13.81 -5.51 13.09
C ASN A 111 14.86 -4.82 12.21
N ASN A 112 15.21 -5.44 11.09
CA ASN A 112 16.10 -4.84 10.10
C ASN A 112 15.26 -4.14 9.03
N ILE A 113 15.33 -2.82 8.99
CA ILE A 113 14.47 -2.02 8.10
C ILE A 113 14.76 -2.27 6.62
N GLU A 114 16.01 -2.42 6.24
CA GLU A 114 16.35 -2.69 4.83
C GLU A 114 15.81 -4.04 4.38
N ARG A 115 15.85 -5.03 5.26
CA ARG A 115 15.27 -6.35 4.99
C ARG A 115 13.74 -6.29 4.92
N LEU A 116 13.12 -5.47 5.78
CA LEU A 116 11.68 -5.26 5.77
C LEU A 116 11.22 -4.70 4.43
N LYS A 117 11.91 -3.67 3.94
CA LYS A 117 11.62 -3.06 2.63
C LYS A 117 11.77 -4.08 1.51
N LEU A 118 12.84 -4.87 1.56
CA LEU A 118 13.11 -5.88 0.54
C LEU A 118 12.00 -6.94 0.50
N LEU A 119 11.57 -7.43 1.67
CA LEU A 119 10.50 -8.42 1.75
C LEU A 119 9.19 -7.89 1.19
N ALA A 120 8.80 -6.67 1.57
CA ALA A 120 7.57 -6.06 1.07
C ALA A 120 7.63 -5.89 -0.45
N ASP A 121 8.78 -5.46 -0.96
CA ASP A 121 8.99 -5.27 -2.40
C ASP A 121 8.93 -6.59 -3.17
N GLU A 122 9.55 -7.65 -2.66
CA GLU A 122 9.49 -8.98 -3.26
C GLU A 122 8.06 -9.49 -3.33
N ARG A 123 7.27 -9.24 -2.28
CA ARG A 123 5.88 -9.67 -2.22
C ARG A 123 4.99 -8.85 -3.15
N LEU A 124 5.27 -7.57 -3.30
CA LEU A 124 4.60 -6.76 -4.30
C LEU A 124 4.85 -7.30 -5.71
N TYR A 125 6.11 -7.62 -6.01
CA TYR A 125 6.49 -8.21 -7.28
C TYR A 125 5.76 -9.55 -7.52
N LYS A 126 5.66 -10.38 -6.47
CA LYS A 126 4.93 -11.63 -6.52
C LYS A 126 3.46 -11.43 -6.89
N SER A 127 2.81 -10.44 -6.27
CA SER A 127 1.42 -10.11 -6.59
C SER A 127 1.27 -9.72 -8.04
N LYS A 128 2.21 -8.92 -8.57
CA LYS A 128 2.19 -8.53 -9.98
C LYS A 128 2.38 -9.71 -10.91
N GLN A 129 3.28 -10.63 -10.57
CA GLN A 129 3.57 -11.81 -11.39
C GLN A 129 2.44 -12.83 -11.37
N ASN A 130 1.74 -12.94 -10.26
CA ASN A 130 0.66 -13.93 -10.10
C ASN A 130 -0.70 -13.45 -10.58
N GLY A 131 -0.72 -12.40 -11.40
CA GLY A 131 -1.95 -11.94 -12.05
C GLY A 131 -2.48 -10.60 -11.56
N ARG A 132 -1.74 -9.90 -10.71
CA ARG A 132 -2.14 -8.61 -10.14
C ARG A 132 -3.40 -8.73 -9.27
N ALA A 133 -3.95 -7.61 -8.84
CA ALA A 133 -5.20 -7.55 -8.07
C ALA A 133 -5.19 -8.51 -6.89
N GLN A 134 -4.12 -8.49 -6.08
CA GLN A 134 -3.98 -9.41 -4.96
C GLN A 134 -2.99 -8.92 -3.93
N ILE A 135 -3.05 -9.53 -2.76
CA ILE A 135 -2.19 -9.22 -1.62
C ILE A 135 -1.29 -10.41 -1.37
N THR A 136 0.01 -10.18 -1.25
CA THR A 136 0.97 -11.22 -0.87
C THR A 136 1.49 -10.93 0.53
N TRP A 137 1.19 -11.82 1.48
CA TRP A 137 1.59 -11.70 2.88
C TRP A 137 2.83 -12.52 3.23
N CYS A 138 3.19 -13.46 2.40
CA CYS A 138 4.35 -14.34 2.65
C CYS A 138 4.87 -15.03 1.39
#